data_741564f04aee790fdd2d739f146ea0a8
#
_entry.id   741564f04aee790fdd2d739f146ea0a8
#
_cell.length_a   1.000
_cell.length_b   1.000
_cell.length_c   1.000
_cell.angle_alpha   90.00
_cell.angle_beta   90.00
_cell.angle_gamma   90.00
#
_symmetry.space_group_name_H-M   'P 1'
#
loop_
_entity.id
_entity.type
_entity.pdbx_description
1 polymer ?
#
loop_
_entity_poly.entity_id
_entity_poly.type
_entity_poly.pdbx_seq_one_letter_code
_entity_poly.pdbx_strand_id
1 'polypeptide(L)'
;MAQCDNSSILIMDKKYKISDIKVSIVKTQSAGADYTDHAAGHWINDTIIANPMSIYNTFQESRSSWGMDVLKGIFIEVTTEGGHQGYATAYGGYISSWIIKNHLNRFLIGADARDLNLLYDQMYRAAIPYSGQNGVVINTIAGIDLALWDLIGKVRGEPVYKMIGGKVRDKLQTYVTGPEAKLAQDWGHVGSKIP
;
A
#
# COMPACT_ATOMS: atom_id res chain seq x y z
N MET A 1 -2.93 19.83 -45.46
CA MET A 1 -2.14 19.23 -44.40
C MET A 1 -2.22 20.14 -43.16
N ALA A 2 -3.01 19.78 -42.19
CA ALA A 2 -3.08 20.55 -40.93
C ALA A 2 -1.78 20.28 -40.15
N GLN A 3 -0.99 21.32 -39.93
CA GLN A 3 0.12 21.27 -38.97
C GLN A 3 -0.49 20.98 -37.61
N CYS A 4 -0.24 19.77 -37.08
CA CYS A 4 -0.49 19.51 -35.65
C CYS A 4 0.38 20.45 -34.84
N ASP A 5 -0.23 21.28 -34.04
CA ASP A 5 0.44 22.22 -33.17
C ASP A 5 1.20 21.43 -32.09
N ASN A 6 2.51 21.31 -32.25
CA ASN A 6 3.40 20.63 -31.32
C ASN A 6 3.36 21.23 -29.91
N SER A 7 2.90 22.48 -29.77
CA SER A 7 2.76 23.15 -28.47
C SER A 7 1.65 22.56 -27.62
N SER A 8 0.53 22.15 -28.24
CA SER A 8 -0.61 21.52 -27.56
C SER A 8 -0.27 20.10 -27.07
N ILE A 9 0.53 19.35 -27.81
CA ILE A 9 1.01 18.02 -27.42
C ILE A 9 1.96 18.13 -26.22
N LEU A 10 2.89 19.09 -26.25
CA LEU A 10 3.82 19.36 -25.15
C LEU A 10 3.12 19.81 -23.86
N ILE A 11 2.04 20.60 -23.98
CA ILE A 11 1.24 21.05 -22.82
C ILE A 11 0.41 19.90 -22.26
N MET A 12 -0.14 19.03 -23.13
CA MET A 12 -0.88 17.85 -22.67
C MET A 12 -0.01 16.86 -21.91
N ASP A 13 1.25 16.70 -22.29
CA ASP A 13 2.17 15.78 -21.58
C ASP A 13 2.61 16.30 -20.22
N LYS A 14 2.79 17.60 -20.05
CA LYS A 14 3.17 18.20 -18.77
C LYS A 14 2.17 17.89 -17.64
N LYS A 15 0.88 17.86 -17.92
CA LYS A 15 -0.14 17.64 -16.88
C LYS A 15 -0.05 16.28 -16.20
N TYR A 16 0.60 15.30 -16.81
CA TYR A 16 0.79 13.97 -16.21
C TYR A 16 2.15 13.79 -15.54
N LYS A 17 3.03 14.79 -15.62
CA LYS A 17 4.32 14.73 -14.94
C LYS A 17 4.14 14.78 -13.44
N ILE A 18 4.77 13.86 -12.74
CA ILE A 18 4.77 13.83 -11.28
C ILE A 18 5.50 15.04 -10.75
N SER A 19 4.81 15.88 -10.00
CA SER A 19 5.35 17.11 -9.40
C SER A 19 5.74 16.92 -7.94
N ASP A 20 5.03 16.05 -7.20
CA ASP A 20 5.29 15.82 -5.78
C ASP A 20 4.89 14.41 -5.34
N ILE A 21 5.60 13.89 -4.34
CA ILE A 21 5.24 12.68 -3.61
C ILE A 21 5.33 12.97 -2.12
N LYS A 22 4.17 13.11 -1.51
CA LYS A 22 4.03 13.35 -0.09
C LYS A 22 3.85 12.05 0.66
N VAL A 23 4.60 11.88 1.74
CA VAL A 23 4.50 10.70 2.61
C VAL A 23 4.21 11.15 4.03
N SER A 24 3.12 10.67 4.58
CA SER A 24 2.70 10.89 5.96
C SER A 24 2.76 9.57 6.73
N ILE A 25 3.29 9.60 7.95
CA ILE A 25 3.30 8.43 8.82
C ILE A 25 1.93 8.36 9.49
N VAL A 26 1.27 7.22 9.30
CA VAL A 26 -0.02 6.98 9.92
C VAL A 26 0.18 6.68 11.40
N LYS A 27 -0.23 7.60 12.24
CA LYS A 27 -0.35 7.37 13.68
C LYS A 27 -1.74 6.79 13.92
N THR A 28 -1.87 5.48 13.83
CA THR A 28 -3.07 4.82 14.34
C THR A 28 -2.96 4.80 15.85
N GLN A 29 -3.90 5.44 16.54
CA GLN A 29 -4.32 4.91 17.83
C GLN A 29 -5.12 3.65 17.47
N SER A 30 -4.45 2.51 17.37
CA SER A 30 -5.18 1.25 17.38
C SER A 30 -5.97 1.23 18.68
N ALA A 31 -7.21 0.80 18.64
CA ALA A 31 -7.95 0.42 19.82
C ALA A 31 -7.20 -0.76 20.45
N GLY A 32 -6.28 -0.50 21.35
CA GLY A 32 -5.31 -1.45 21.86
C GLY A 32 -3.90 -1.01 21.43
N ALA A 33 -3.41 0.04 22.07
CA ALA A 33 -2.05 0.54 21.85
C ALA A 33 -0.99 -0.48 22.28
N ASP A 34 -1.37 -1.48 23.05
CA ASP A 34 -0.53 -2.59 23.45
C ASP A 34 -1.20 -3.91 23.03
N TYR A 35 -0.56 -4.65 22.15
CA TYR A 35 -0.99 -5.99 21.77
C TYR A 35 -0.94 -7.01 22.91
N THR A 36 -0.44 -6.62 24.07
CA THR A 36 -0.48 -7.43 25.29
C THR A 36 -1.80 -7.28 26.05
N ASP A 37 -2.61 -6.26 25.75
CA ASP A 37 -3.90 -6.05 26.40
C ASP A 37 -5.03 -6.75 25.65
N HIS A 38 -5.35 -7.96 26.06
CA HIS A 38 -6.46 -8.76 25.56
C HIS A 38 -7.83 -8.12 25.81
N ALA A 39 -7.95 -7.23 26.79
CA ALA A 39 -9.20 -6.58 27.18
C ALA A 39 -9.60 -5.45 26.22
N ALA A 40 -8.72 -4.98 25.37
CA ALA A 40 -8.96 -3.83 24.50
C ALA A 40 -9.75 -4.11 23.24
N GLY A 41 -10.56 -5.17 23.19
CA GLY A 41 -11.48 -5.45 22.07
C GLY A 41 -10.81 -5.89 20.78
N HIS A 42 -9.66 -6.53 20.89
CA HIS A 42 -9.04 -7.13 19.70
C HIS A 42 -9.95 -8.24 19.17
N TRP A 43 -10.15 -8.26 17.85
CA TRP A 43 -10.98 -9.23 17.15
C TRP A 43 -10.49 -10.70 17.25
N ILE A 44 -9.28 -10.93 17.73
CA ILE A 44 -8.76 -12.25 18.03
C ILE A 44 -9.09 -12.53 19.49
N ASN A 45 -9.92 -13.51 19.73
CA ASN A 45 -10.30 -13.99 21.06
C ASN A 45 -9.06 -14.28 21.93
N ASP A 46 -9.26 -14.46 23.24
CA ASP A 46 -8.23 -14.71 24.27
C ASP A 46 -7.31 -15.92 24.03
N THR A 47 -7.08 -16.26 22.78
CA THR A 47 -6.22 -17.37 22.40
C THR A 47 -4.77 -16.90 22.20
N ILE A 48 -3.86 -17.69 22.69
CA ILE A 48 -2.43 -17.56 22.40
C ILE A 48 -2.26 -17.80 20.90
N ILE A 49 -1.79 -16.77 20.19
CA ILE A 49 -1.53 -16.90 18.76
C ILE A 49 -0.06 -17.24 18.59
N ALA A 50 0.19 -18.41 18.01
CA ALA A 50 1.55 -18.83 17.70
C ALA A 50 2.18 -17.89 16.67
N ASN A 51 3.41 -17.47 16.92
CA ASN A 51 4.27 -16.69 16.04
C ASN A 51 5.71 -17.21 16.19
N PRO A 52 6.65 -16.78 15.33
CA PRO A 52 8.03 -17.29 15.38
C PRO A 52 8.71 -17.14 16.73
N MET A 53 8.32 -16.18 17.56
CA MET A 53 8.89 -15.97 18.88
C MET A 53 8.25 -16.86 19.97
N SER A 54 7.15 -17.55 19.67
CA SER A 54 6.44 -18.39 20.65
C SER A 54 7.23 -19.63 21.08
N ILE A 55 8.33 -19.95 20.43
CA ILE A 55 9.29 -20.97 20.88
C ILE A 55 9.97 -20.58 22.19
N TYR A 56 9.99 -19.29 22.51
CA TYR A 56 10.58 -18.77 23.75
C TYR A 56 9.46 -18.53 24.76
N ASN A 57 9.51 -19.22 25.90
CA ASN A 57 8.47 -19.16 26.94
C ASN A 57 8.07 -17.73 27.34
N THR A 58 9.06 -16.83 27.41
CA THR A 58 8.85 -15.42 27.76
C THR A 58 7.95 -14.68 26.78
N PHE A 59 7.86 -15.14 25.52
CA PHE A 59 7.14 -14.46 24.44
C PHE A 59 5.91 -15.23 23.95
N GLN A 60 5.55 -16.36 24.56
CA GLN A 60 4.41 -17.17 24.14
C GLN A 60 3.10 -16.40 24.13
N GLU A 61 2.89 -15.58 25.16
CA GLU A 61 1.65 -14.81 25.35
C GLU A 61 1.74 -13.39 24.79
N SER A 62 2.92 -12.95 24.38
CA SER A 62 3.16 -11.58 23.94
C SER A 62 2.92 -11.42 22.45
N ARG A 63 1.98 -10.56 22.08
CA ARG A 63 1.75 -10.17 20.68
C ARG A 63 2.70 -9.09 20.21
N SER A 64 3.34 -8.36 21.11
CA SER A 64 4.37 -7.37 20.76
C SER A 64 5.55 -8.00 20.02
N SER A 65 5.80 -9.29 20.24
CA SER A 65 6.82 -10.07 19.51
C SER A 65 6.53 -10.26 18.01
N TRP A 66 5.33 -10.00 17.54
CA TRP A 66 5.00 -10.06 16.10
C TRP A 66 5.69 -8.97 15.30
N GLY A 67 6.03 -7.86 15.92
CA GLY A 67 6.68 -6.74 15.25
C GLY A 67 5.82 -6.04 14.18
N MET A 68 4.54 -6.36 14.08
CA MET A 68 3.67 -5.84 13.02
C MET A 68 3.52 -4.33 13.08
N ASP A 69 3.49 -3.75 14.29
CA ASP A 69 3.31 -2.31 14.47
C ASP A 69 4.63 -1.54 14.59
N VAL A 70 5.76 -2.23 14.68
CA VAL A 70 7.07 -1.58 14.86
C VAL A 70 7.36 -0.60 13.74
N LEU A 71 7.04 -0.97 12.51
CA LEU A 71 7.33 -0.14 11.35
C LEU A 71 6.26 0.92 11.08
N LYS A 72 5.03 0.73 11.57
CA LYS A 72 3.85 1.58 11.31
C LYS A 72 3.47 1.66 9.83
N GLY A 73 2.27 2.20 9.57
CA GLY A 73 1.79 2.49 8.23
C GLY A 73 2.29 3.84 7.72
N ILE A 74 2.28 3.98 6.41
CA ILE A 74 2.45 5.25 5.71
C ILE A 74 1.26 5.50 4.80
N PHE A 75 0.94 6.77 4.58
CA PHE A 75 0.02 7.24 3.56
C PHE A 75 0.84 7.98 2.51
N ILE A 76 0.68 7.58 1.25
CA ILE A 76 1.40 8.13 0.10
C ILE A 76 0.41 8.90 -0.76
N GLU A 77 0.78 10.11 -1.13
CA GLU A 77 0.06 10.96 -2.08
C GLU A 77 1.00 11.31 -3.22
N VAL A 78 0.63 10.96 -4.45
CA VAL A 78 1.34 11.33 -5.67
C VAL A 78 0.54 12.41 -6.38
N THR A 79 1.17 13.54 -6.69
CA THR A 79 0.55 14.68 -7.37
C THR A 79 1.26 14.96 -8.69
N THR A 80 0.51 15.30 -9.74
CA THR A 80 1.08 15.72 -11.03
C THR A 80 1.00 17.23 -11.23
N GLU A 81 1.78 17.76 -12.20
CA GLU A 81 1.72 19.18 -12.59
C GLU A 81 0.31 19.63 -13.02
N GLY A 82 -0.51 18.70 -13.53
CA GLY A 82 -1.91 18.95 -13.84
C GLY A 82 -2.89 18.88 -12.67
N GLY A 83 -2.39 18.67 -11.43
CA GLY A 83 -3.19 18.60 -10.22
C GLY A 83 -3.91 17.27 -10.01
N HIS A 84 -3.64 16.25 -10.79
CA HIS A 84 -4.17 14.91 -10.54
C HIS A 84 -3.48 14.29 -9.34
N GLN A 85 -4.24 13.57 -8.52
CA GLN A 85 -3.75 12.97 -7.27
C GLN A 85 -4.13 11.51 -7.18
N GLY A 86 -3.16 10.70 -6.74
CA GLY A 86 -3.37 9.30 -6.40
C GLY A 86 -2.88 8.99 -5.00
N TYR A 87 -3.52 8.03 -4.35
CA TYR A 87 -3.32 7.73 -2.95
C TYR A 87 -3.13 6.23 -2.71
N ALA A 88 -2.28 5.91 -1.75
CA ALA A 88 -2.17 4.56 -1.24
C ALA A 88 -1.69 4.54 0.21
N THR A 89 -1.85 3.39 0.83
CA THR A 89 -1.22 3.06 2.11
C THR A 89 -0.21 1.94 1.92
N ALA A 90 0.83 1.95 2.73
CA ALA A 90 1.83 0.89 2.77
C ALA A 90 2.40 0.75 4.19
N TYR A 91 3.18 -0.31 4.40
CA TYR A 91 3.94 -0.49 5.64
C TYR A 91 5.36 0.07 5.51
N GLY A 92 6.00 0.29 6.65
CA GLY A 92 7.41 0.64 6.72
C GLY A 92 7.71 1.97 7.42
N GLY A 93 6.70 2.75 7.77
CA GLY A 93 6.81 3.94 8.63
C GLY A 93 7.92 4.89 8.21
N TYR A 94 8.79 5.24 9.17
CA TYR A 94 9.90 6.14 8.93
C TYR A 94 10.92 5.61 7.90
N ILE A 95 11.12 4.29 7.85
CA ILE A 95 12.06 3.67 6.91
C ILE A 95 11.56 3.87 5.49
N SER A 96 10.30 3.54 5.21
CA SER A 96 9.70 3.74 3.90
C SER A 96 9.65 5.22 3.50
N SER A 97 9.30 6.10 4.45
CA SER A 97 9.31 7.55 4.20
C SER A 97 10.71 8.05 3.81
N TRP A 98 11.74 7.54 4.48
CA TRP A 98 13.13 7.89 4.16
C TRP A 98 13.54 7.39 2.76
N ILE A 99 13.23 6.12 2.45
CA ILE A 99 13.54 5.51 1.15
C ILE A 99 12.87 6.29 0.01
N ILE A 100 11.61 6.65 0.16
CA ILE A 100 10.89 7.45 -0.85
C ILE A 100 11.59 8.78 -1.06
N LYS A 101 11.79 9.55 0.00
CA LYS A 101 12.30 10.92 -0.07
C LYS A 101 13.76 10.99 -0.55
N ASN A 102 14.60 10.06 -0.11
CA ASN A 102 16.03 10.16 -0.33
C ASN A 102 16.56 9.28 -1.47
N HIS A 103 15.75 8.33 -1.93
CA HIS A 103 16.17 7.42 -2.99
C HIS A 103 15.18 7.36 -4.16
N LEU A 104 13.91 6.99 -3.95
CA LEU A 104 13.00 6.69 -5.04
C LEU A 104 12.47 7.94 -5.77
N ASN A 105 12.34 9.08 -5.10
CA ASN A 105 11.87 10.32 -5.71
C ASN A 105 12.62 10.72 -6.97
N ARG A 106 13.93 10.39 -7.05
CA ARG A 106 14.76 10.71 -8.20
C ARG A 106 14.32 10.06 -9.51
N PHE A 107 13.57 8.96 -9.43
CA PHE A 107 13.06 8.24 -10.60
C PHE A 107 11.63 8.67 -10.96
N LEU A 108 10.97 9.35 -10.06
CA LEU A 108 9.54 9.63 -10.12
C LEU A 108 9.25 11.10 -10.44
N ILE A 109 9.92 12.02 -9.76
CA ILE A 109 9.69 13.45 -9.99
C ILE A 109 10.08 13.84 -11.41
N GLY A 110 9.13 14.48 -12.12
CA GLY A 110 9.28 14.86 -13.51
C GLY A 110 8.97 13.75 -14.54
N ALA A 111 8.79 12.49 -14.09
CA ALA A 111 8.39 11.38 -14.93
C ALA A 111 6.89 11.44 -15.26
N ASP A 112 6.50 10.81 -16.37
CA ASP A 112 5.10 10.66 -16.74
C ASP A 112 4.44 9.58 -15.88
N ALA A 113 3.42 9.95 -15.13
CA ALA A 113 2.69 9.03 -14.26
C ALA A 113 1.97 7.90 -15.01
N ARG A 114 1.81 8.00 -16.32
CA ARG A 114 1.19 6.96 -17.17
C ARG A 114 2.12 5.78 -17.45
N ASP A 115 3.43 5.97 -17.27
CA ASP A 115 4.45 4.94 -17.54
C ASP A 115 4.64 3.97 -16.35
N LEU A 116 3.52 3.42 -15.84
CA LEU A 116 3.46 2.61 -14.63
C LEU A 116 4.53 1.51 -14.58
N ASN A 117 4.62 0.71 -15.64
CA ASN A 117 5.57 -0.41 -15.70
C ASN A 117 7.02 0.06 -15.72
N LEU A 118 7.32 1.16 -16.43
CA LEU A 118 8.66 1.74 -16.46
C LEU A 118 9.07 2.24 -15.07
N LEU A 119 8.19 2.97 -14.40
CA LEU A 119 8.45 3.53 -13.07
C LEU A 119 8.65 2.41 -12.04
N TYR A 120 7.80 1.36 -12.10
CA TYR A 120 7.99 0.19 -11.25
C TYR A 120 9.35 -0.49 -11.49
N ASP A 121 9.69 -0.76 -12.76
CA ASP A 121 10.95 -1.44 -13.12
C ASP A 121 12.18 -0.61 -12.68
N GLN A 122 12.13 0.70 -12.84
CA GLN A 122 13.22 1.59 -12.39
C GLN A 122 13.40 1.53 -10.87
N MET A 123 12.32 1.64 -10.09
CA MET A 123 12.37 1.53 -8.63
C MET A 123 12.88 0.16 -8.18
N TYR A 124 12.39 -0.90 -8.82
CA TYR A 124 12.76 -2.28 -8.51
C TYR A 124 14.25 -2.53 -8.79
N ARG A 125 14.74 -2.15 -9.98
CA ARG A 125 16.16 -2.32 -10.34
C ARG A 125 17.09 -1.48 -9.49
N ALA A 126 16.69 -0.27 -9.15
CA ALA A 126 17.47 0.60 -8.25
C ALA A 126 17.62 -0.02 -6.86
N ALA A 127 16.70 -0.90 -6.44
CA ALA A 127 16.74 -1.57 -5.15
C ALA A 127 17.54 -2.88 -5.14
N ILE A 128 17.86 -3.48 -6.30
CA ILE A 128 18.60 -4.75 -6.41
C ILE A 128 19.92 -4.75 -5.65
N PRO A 129 20.78 -3.71 -5.76
CA PRO A 129 22.11 -3.74 -5.14
C PRO A 129 22.11 -3.85 -3.61
N TYR A 130 21.00 -3.49 -2.95
CA TYR A 130 20.87 -3.58 -1.50
C TYR A 130 19.75 -4.52 -1.05
N SER A 131 19.47 -5.56 -1.86
CA SER A 131 18.48 -6.62 -1.57
C SER A 131 17.06 -6.10 -1.41
N GLY A 132 16.69 -5.06 -2.14
CA GLY A 132 15.40 -4.40 -2.03
C GLY A 132 14.21 -5.13 -2.67
N GLN A 133 14.36 -6.40 -3.07
CA GLN A 133 13.30 -7.19 -3.68
C GLN A 133 12.32 -7.78 -2.66
N ASN A 134 12.58 -7.60 -1.37
CA ASN A 134 11.71 -8.10 -0.31
C ASN A 134 11.63 -7.12 0.87
N GLY A 135 10.86 -7.48 1.90
CA GLY A 135 10.73 -6.74 3.13
C GLY A 135 10.20 -5.32 2.93
N VAL A 136 10.72 -4.38 3.71
CA VAL A 136 10.23 -2.99 3.75
C VAL A 136 10.43 -2.24 2.43
N VAL A 137 11.45 -2.58 1.65
CA VAL A 137 11.75 -1.88 0.40
C VAL A 137 10.71 -2.20 -0.66
N ILE A 138 10.38 -3.48 -0.87
CA ILE A 138 9.34 -3.85 -1.84
C ILE A 138 7.96 -3.36 -1.40
N ASN A 139 7.66 -3.35 -0.11
CA ASN A 139 6.42 -2.75 0.40
C ASN A 139 6.35 -1.24 0.11
N THR A 140 7.49 -0.55 0.17
CA THR A 140 7.58 0.87 -0.18
C THR A 140 7.31 1.09 -1.67
N ILE A 141 7.94 0.29 -2.54
CA ILE A 141 7.73 0.34 -3.99
C ILE A 141 6.27 0.04 -4.33
N ALA A 142 5.70 -1.02 -3.74
CA ALA A 142 4.29 -1.39 -3.94
C ALA A 142 3.34 -0.26 -3.52
N GLY A 143 3.63 0.46 -2.43
CA GLY A 143 2.82 1.60 -2.02
C GLY A 143 2.82 2.74 -3.04
N ILE A 144 3.97 3.05 -3.63
CA ILE A 144 4.06 4.06 -4.71
C ILE A 144 3.31 3.57 -5.95
N ASP A 145 3.52 2.32 -6.34
CA ASP A 145 2.86 1.71 -7.49
C ASP A 145 1.34 1.77 -7.37
N LEU A 146 0.79 1.41 -6.20
CA LEU A 146 -0.64 1.51 -5.92
C LEU A 146 -1.16 2.96 -6.02
N ALA A 147 -0.40 3.94 -5.53
CA ALA A 147 -0.78 5.35 -5.64
C ALA A 147 -0.78 5.82 -7.11
N LEU A 148 0.15 5.34 -7.94
CA LEU A 148 0.19 5.62 -9.37
C LEU A 148 -0.99 4.97 -10.10
N TRP A 149 -1.34 3.71 -9.79
CA TRP A 149 -2.52 3.05 -10.34
C TRP A 149 -3.82 3.79 -9.98
N ASP A 150 -3.96 4.26 -8.74
CA ASP A 150 -5.11 5.06 -8.29
C ASP A 150 -5.18 6.39 -9.07
N LEU A 151 -4.04 7.07 -9.21
CA LEU A 151 -3.94 8.31 -9.97
C LEU A 151 -4.41 8.12 -11.42
N ILE A 152 -3.89 7.11 -12.13
CA ILE A 152 -4.23 6.88 -13.53
C ILE A 152 -5.65 6.39 -13.70
N GLY A 153 -6.18 5.59 -12.76
CA GLY A 153 -7.59 5.22 -12.71
C GLY A 153 -8.51 6.44 -12.64
N LYS A 154 -8.19 7.41 -11.79
CA LYS A 154 -8.92 8.67 -11.67
C LYS A 154 -8.80 9.54 -12.93
N VAL A 155 -7.61 9.64 -13.52
CA VAL A 155 -7.38 10.36 -14.76
C VAL A 155 -8.20 9.79 -15.92
N ARG A 156 -8.32 8.46 -16.01
CA ARG A 156 -9.09 7.76 -17.02
C ARG A 156 -10.58 7.68 -16.73
N GLY A 157 -11.00 7.98 -15.50
CA GLY A 157 -12.37 7.75 -15.03
C GLY A 157 -12.74 6.27 -14.99
N GLU A 158 -11.75 5.38 -14.80
CA GLU A 158 -11.92 3.94 -14.80
C GLU A 158 -11.36 3.32 -13.53
N PRO A 159 -12.08 2.36 -12.93
CA PRO A 159 -11.52 1.60 -11.80
C PRO A 159 -10.37 0.70 -12.28
N VAL A 160 -9.38 0.50 -11.42
CA VAL A 160 -8.15 -0.23 -11.73
C VAL A 160 -8.42 -1.62 -12.32
N TYR A 161 -9.43 -2.34 -11.81
CA TYR A 161 -9.75 -3.68 -12.34
C TYR A 161 -10.12 -3.67 -13.85
N LYS A 162 -10.70 -2.56 -14.37
CA LYS A 162 -10.96 -2.43 -15.81
C LYS A 162 -9.68 -2.23 -16.59
N MET A 163 -8.76 -1.44 -16.05
CA MET A 163 -7.46 -1.15 -16.69
C MET A 163 -6.58 -2.41 -16.80
N ILE A 164 -6.74 -3.38 -15.90
CA ILE A 164 -5.98 -4.65 -15.91
C ILE A 164 -6.72 -5.82 -16.56
N GLY A 165 -7.79 -5.56 -17.31
CA GLY A 165 -8.47 -6.59 -18.10
C GLY A 165 -9.94 -6.82 -17.79
N GLY A 166 -10.51 -6.12 -16.82
CA GLY A 166 -11.93 -6.19 -16.49
C GLY A 166 -12.26 -7.26 -15.43
N LYS A 167 -13.55 -7.43 -15.19
CA LYS A 167 -14.06 -8.35 -14.16
C LYS A 167 -14.59 -9.65 -14.76
N VAL A 168 -14.35 -10.74 -14.07
CA VAL A 168 -14.94 -12.05 -14.37
C VAL A 168 -16.18 -12.33 -13.50
N ARG A 169 -16.26 -11.69 -12.32
CA ARG A 169 -17.36 -11.87 -11.36
C ARG A 169 -17.86 -10.52 -10.86
N ASP A 170 -19.17 -10.40 -10.64
CA ASP A 170 -19.77 -9.20 -10.06
C ASP A 170 -19.67 -9.16 -8.54
N LYS A 171 -19.66 -10.33 -7.90
CA LYS A 171 -19.54 -10.49 -6.45
C LYS A 171 -18.48 -11.53 -6.14
N LEU A 172 -17.64 -11.24 -5.14
CA LEU A 172 -16.68 -12.17 -4.58
C LEU A 172 -17.20 -12.70 -3.25
N GLN A 173 -17.09 -14.00 -3.05
CA GLN A 173 -17.30 -14.57 -1.72
C GLN A 173 -16.09 -14.22 -0.86
N THR A 174 -16.36 -13.74 0.33
CA THR A 174 -15.32 -13.32 1.27
C THR A 174 -15.40 -14.15 2.55
N TYR A 175 -14.25 -14.41 3.15
CA TYR A 175 -14.12 -14.84 4.53
C TYR A 175 -13.39 -13.76 5.34
N VAL A 176 -13.58 -13.77 6.63
CA VAL A 176 -12.91 -12.84 7.54
C VAL A 176 -11.91 -13.59 8.41
N THR A 177 -10.80 -12.97 8.75
CA THR A 177 -9.80 -13.55 9.65
C THR A 177 -10.07 -13.08 11.07
N GLY A 178 -10.25 -13.99 12.00
CA GLY A 178 -10.26 -13.73 13.43
C GLY A 178 -11.59 -13.92 14.16
N PRO A 179 -12.71 -13.31 13.74
CA PRO A 179 -13.95 -13.45 14.49
C PRO A 179 -14.47 -14.89 14.45
N GLU A 180 -15.28 -15.25 15.47
CA GLU A 180 -15.98 -16.52 15.51
C GLU A 180 -16.81 -16.74 14.23
N ALA A 181 -16.97 -17.99 13.83
CA ALA A 181 -17.68 -18.37 12.60
C ALA A 181 -19.10 -17.82 12.55
N LYS A 182 -19.81 -17.79 13.69
CA LYS A 182 -21.16 -17.23 13.80
C LYS A 182 -21.19 -15.74 13.50
N LEU A 183 -20.27 -14.97 14.08
CA LEU A 183 -20.15 -13.53 13.85
C LEU A 183 -19.76 -13.23 12.40
N ALA A 184 -18.87 -14.03 11.81
CA ALA A 184 -18.51 -13.92 10.40
C ALA A 184 -19.73 -14.13 9.49
N GLN A 185 -20.57 -15.12 9.80
CA GLN A 185 -21.81 -15.40 9.08
C GLN A 185 -22.81 -14.26 9.23
N ASP A 186 -22.99 -13.72 10.43
CA ASP A 186 -23.90 -12.59 10.70
C ASP A 186 -23.48 -11.33 9.92
N TRP A 187 -22.20 -11.16 9.63
CA TRP A 187 -21.67 -10.11 8.77
C TRP A 187 -21.76 -10.42 7.27
N GLY A 188 -22.29 -11.59 6.89
CA GLY A 188 -22.50 -12.02 5.51
C GLY A 188 -21.26 -12.64 4.84
N HIS A 189 -20.25 -13.02 5.61
CA HIS A 189 -19.11 -13.79 5.10
C HIS A 189 -19.41 -15.28 5.00
N VAL A 190 -18.75 -15.97 4.07
CA VAL A 190 -18.95 -17.43 3.89
C VAL A 190 -18.19 -18.27 4.92
N GLY A 191 -17.33 -17.66 5.71
CA GLY A 191 -16.57 -18.35 6.74
C GLY A 191 -15.64 -17.43 7.53
N SER A 192 -15.01 -18.00 8.54
CA SER A 192 -13.97 -17.38 9.33
C SER A 192 -12.67 -18.19 9.24
N LYS A 193 -11.55 -17.49 9.10
CA LYS A 193 -10.23 -18.07 9.29
C LYS A 193 -9.82 -17.83 10.73
N ILE A 194 -9.73 -18.91 11.49
CA ILE A 194 -9.21 -18.91 12.86
C ILE A 194 -7.68 -19.04 12.77
N PRO A 195 -6.91 -18.12 13.35
CA PRO A 195 -5.45 -18.14 13.33
C PRO A 195 -4.89 -19.25 14.21
#